data_f48fef268baff7286720140d76a09a09
#
_entry.id   f48fef268baff7286720140d76a09a09
#
_cell.length_a   1.000
_cell.length_b   1.000
_cell.length_c   1.000
_cell.angle_alpha   90.00
_cell.angle_beta   90.00
_cell.angle_gamma   90.00
#
_symmetry.space_group_name_H-M   'P 1'
#
loop_
_entity.id
_entity.type
_entity.pdbx_description
1 polymer ?
#
loop_
_entity_poly.entity_id
_entity_poly.type
_entity_poly.pdbx_seq_one_letter_code
_entity_poly.pdbx_strand_id
1 'polypeptide(L)'
;MDEPRIQLRDGENYKDSLTLSTGQKCTAILPILLMDSENPLLVDQPEDNLDNRFIFETVVGSIRRIKRCRQLLFVTHNPNIPVLADAERVFVLDSNGSAATKANEGSVDQCKPDIITLLEGGEEAFKRRKERYAY
;
A
#
# COMPACT_ATOMS: atom_id res chain seq x y z
N MET A 1 -22.54 -28.22 -5.11
CA MET A 1 -21.61 -27.17 -5.57
C MET A 1 -20.64 -26.95 -4.44
N ASP A 2 -19.34 -27.08 -4.68
CA ASP A 2 -18.35 -26.80 -3.65
C ASP A 2 -18.25 -25.27 -3.47
N GLU A 3 -18.46 -24.80 -2.24
CA GLU A 3 -18.31 -23.39 -1.90
C GLU A 3 -16.84 -23.11 -1.54
N PRO A 4 -16.16 -22.19 -2.21
CA PRO A 4 -14.79 -21.84 -1.85
C PRO A 4 -14.76 -21.19 -0.46
N ARG A 5 -13.83 -21.62 0.38
CA ARG A 5 -13.61 -21.04 1.72
C ARG A 5 -12.26 -20.37 1.77
N ILE A 6 -12.24 -19.13 2.25
CA ILE A 6 -11.02 -18.37 2.52
C ILE A 6 -10.74 -18.49 4.02
N GLN A 7 -9.54 -18.90 4.37
CA GLN A 7 -9.10 -19.02 5.74
C GLN A 7 -7.76 -18.29 5.93
N LEU A 8 -7.62 -17.62 7.06
CA LEU A 8 -6.36 -17.02 7.48
C LEU A 8 -5.62 -17.98 8.40
N ARG A 9 -4.36 -18.26 8.09
CA ARG A 9 -3.48 -19.02 9.00
C ARG A 9 -3.00 -18.11 10.13
N ASP A 10 -3.27 -18.52 11.36
CA ASP A 10 -2.84 -17.84 12.59
C ASP A 10 -2.05 -18.84 13.44
N GLY A 11 -0.73 -18.81 13.29
CA GLY A 11 0.16 -19.84 13.86
C GLY A 11 -0.12 -21.22 13.26
N GLU A 12 -0.52 -22.19 14.10
CA GLU A 12 -0.89 -23.53 13.68
C GLU A 12 -2.39 -23.70 13.34
N ASN A 13 -3.20 -22.67 13.59
CA ASN A 13 -4.64 -22.71 13.40
C ASN A 13 -5.06 -21.97 12.11
N TYR A 14 -6.25 -22.37 11.60
CA TYR A 14 -6.91 -21.69 10.48
C TYR A 14 -8.22 -21.11 10.97
N LYS A 15 -8.42 -19.80 10.72
CA LYS A 15 -9.64 -19.07 11.06
C LYS A 15 -10.43 -18.80 9.78
N ASP A 16 -11.73 -19.10 9.80
CA ASP A 16 -12.63 -18.82 8.67
C ASP A 16 -12.79 -17.31 8.49
N SER A 17 -12.81 -16.87 7.23
CA SER A 17 -12.93 -15.45 6.86
C SER A 17 -14.17 -14.77 7.45
N LEU A 18 -15.23 -15.50 7.71
CA LEU A 18 -16.44 -14.98 8.32
C LEU A 18 -16.24 -14.53 9.77
N THR A 19 -15.29 -15.12 10.47
CA THR A 19 -15.00 -14.83 11.89
C THR A 19 -13.85 -13.84 12.07
N LEU A 20 -13.21 -13.41 10.99
CA LEU A 20 -12.08 -12.49 11.03
C LEU A 20 -12.51 -11.05 11.28
N SER A 21 -11.68 -10.29 12.01
CA SER A 21 -11.78 -8.83 12.06
C SER A 21 -11.52 -8.21 10.67
N THR A 22 -11.89 -6.95 10.49
CA THR A 22 -11.67 -6.23 9.21
C THR A 22 -10.21 -6.28 8.78
N GLY A 23 -9.26 -5.99 9.68
CA GLY A 23 -7.82 -6.07 9.38
C GLY A 23 -7.37 -7.47 8.98
N GLN A 24 -7.83 -8.50 9.69
CA GLN A 24 -7.53 -9.89 9.34
C GLN A 24 -8.12 -10.30 7.99
N LYS A 25 -9.32 -9.80 7.64
CA LYS A 25 -9.89 -10.00 6.29
C LYS A 25 -9.03 -9.36 5.22
N CYS A 26 -8.57 -8.12 5.43
CA CYS A 26 -7.66 -7.43 4.51
C CYS A 26 -6.36 -8.23 4.35
N THR A 27 -5.76 -8.70 5.45
CA THR A 27 -4.56 -9.55 5.44
C THR A 27 -4.76 -10.84 4.63
N ALA A 28 -5.94 -11.46 4.71
CA ALA A 28 -6.24 -12.69 3.98
C ALA A 28 -6.55 -12.46 2.50
N ILE A 29 -7.24 -11.37 2.16
CA ILE A 29 -7.75 -11.10 0.80
C ILE A 29 -6.73 -10.40 -0.07
N LEU A 30 -5.99 -9.42 0.45
CA LEU A 30 -5.07 -8.61 -0.35
C LEU A 30 -4.01 -9.44 -1.09
N PRO A 31 -3.36 -10.47 -0.50
CA PRO A 31 -2.45 -11.35 -1.24
C PRO A 31 -3.13 -12.08 -2.41
N ILE A 32 -4.41 -12.44 -2.28
CA ILE A 32 -5.18 -13.08 -3.36
C ILE A 32 -5.41 -12.10 -4.51
N LEU A 33 -5.76 -10.85 -4.22
CA LEU A 33 -5.91 -9.79 -5.21
C LEU A 33 -4.59 -9.47 -5.92
N LEU A 34 -3.47 -9.63 -5.21
CA LEU A 34 -2.11 -9.43 -5.71
C LEU A 34 -1.50 -10.69 -6.36
N MET A 35 -2.30 -11.69 -6.70
CA MET A 35 -1.87 -12.82 -7.52
C MET A 35 -1.71 -12.40 -8.98
N ASP A 36 -1.00 -13.24 -9.73
CA ASP A 36 -0.73 -13.00 -11.15
C ASP A 36 -2.03 -12.92 -11.95
N SER A 37 -2.16 -11.86 -12.74
CA SER A 37 -3.32 -11.57 -13.58
C SER A 37 -2.92 -10.52 -14.62
N GLU A 38 -3.58 -10.51 -15.77
CA GLU A 38 -3.40 -9.48 -16.80
C GLU A 38 -4.35 -8.29 -16.61
N ASN A 39 -5.39 -8.45 -15.78
CA ASN A 39 -6.37 -7.39 -15.55
C ASN A 39 -5.79 -6.28 -14.69
N PRO A 40 -6.05 -5.00 -15.02
CA PRO A 40 -5.70 -3.88 -14.14
C PRO A 40 -6.30 -4.04 -12.75
N LEU A 41 -5.56 -3.58 -11.73
CA LEU A 41 -6.01 -3.59 -10.35
C LEU A 41 -5.96 -2.17 -9.77
N LEU A 42 -7.10 -1.71 -9.27
CA LEU A 42 -7.21 -0.48 -8.49
C LEU A 42 -7.41 -0.85 -7.01
N VAL A 43 -6.56 -0.30 -6.16
CA VAL A 43 -6.61 -0.50 -4.70
C VAL A 43 -6.63 0.85 -4.02
N ASP A 44 -7.66 1.07 -3.23
CA ASP A 44 -7.84 2.28 -2.44
C ASP A 44 -7.50 2.01 -0.98
N GLN A 45 -6.54 2.74 -0.46
CA GLN A 45 -6.07 2.75 0.93
C GLN A 45 -5.89 1.34 1.54
N PRO A 46 -5.05 0.48 0.95
CA PRO A 46 -4.84 -0.88 1.46
C PRO A 46 -4.26 -0.90 2.87
N GLU A 47 -3.61 0.19 3.29
CA GLU A 47 -2.98 0.36 4.59
C GLU A 47 -3.92 0.58 5.76
N ASP A 48 -5.16 1.00 5.56
CA ASP A 48 -6.06 1.43 6.64
C ASP A 48 -6.30 0.38 7.73
N ASN A 49 -6.19 -0.89 7.38
CA ASN A 49 -6.42 -1.99 8.30
C ASN A 49 -5.25 -2.97 8.39
N LEU A 50 -4.07 -2.56 7.93
CA LEU A 50 -2.87 -3.40 7.89
C LEU A 50 -1.74 -2.76 8.71
N ASP A 51 -0.95 -3.59 9.38
CA ASP A 51 0.26 -3.12 10.03
C ASP A 51 1.39 -2.87 9.01
N ASN A 52 2.30 -1.95 9.35
CA ASN A 52 3.40 -1.55 8.48
C ASN A 52 4.35 -2.70 8.12
N ARG A 53 4.49 -3.69 8.99
CA ARG A 53 5.34 -4.86 8.73
C ARG A 53 4.73 -5.73 7.65
N PHE A 54 3.41 -5.99 7.73
CA PHE A 54 2.71 -6.75 6.69
C PHE A 54 2.74 -6.02 5.33
N ILE A 55 2.56 -4.68 5.34
CA ILE A 55 2.68 -3.86 4.13
C ILE A 55 4.07 -4.05 3.52
N PHE A 56 5.13 -3.93 4.30
CA PHE A 56 6.50 -4.06 3.82
C PHE A 56 6.81 -5.47 3.32
N GLU A 57 6.57 -6.49 4.15
CA GLU A 57 6.98 -7.88 3.85
C GLU A 57 6.14 -8.52 2.75
N THR A 58 4.84 -8.24 2.70
CA THR A 58 3.90 -8.95 1.82
C THR A 58 3.42 -8.10 0.66
N VAL A 59 2.92 -6.89 0.94
CA VAL A 59 2.28 -6.06 -0.08
C VAL A 59 3.32 -5.51 -1.05
N VAL A 60 4.37 -4.87 -0.53
CA VAL A 60 5.45 -4.29 -1.35
C VAL A 60 6.12 -5.35 -2.22
N GLY A 61 6.44 -6.52 -1.64
CA GLY A 61 7.03 -7.63 -2.38
C GLY A 61 6.14 -8.13 -3.52
N SER A 62 4.84 -8.26 -3.26
CA SER A 62 3.86 -8.68 -4.25
C SER A 62 3.70 -7.64 -5.37
N ILE A 63 3.59 -6.35 -5.04
CA ILE A 63 3.49 -5.26 -6.03
C ILE A 63 4.71 -5.28 -6.96
N ARG A 64 5.93 -5.34 -6.43
CA ARG A 64 7.17 -5.37 -7.22
C ARG A 64 7.24 -6.54 -8.20
N ARG A 65 6.65 -7.67 -7.83
CA ARG A 65 6.58 -8.85 -8.68
C ARG A 65 5.56 -8.68 -9.80
N ILE A 66 4.32 -8.29 -9.46
CA ILE A 66 3.20 -8.31 -10.41
C ILE A 66 3.09 -7.05 -11.28
N LYS A 67 3.73 -5.92 -10.91
CA LYS A 67 3.73 -4.71 -11.74
C LYS A 67 4.33 -4.90 -13.13
N ARG A 68 5.07 -5.97 -13.34
CA ARG A 68 5.63 -6.37 -14.64
C ARG A 68 4.61 -7.02 -15.57
N CYS A 69 3.52 -7.56 -15.02
CA CYS A 69 2.52 -8.34 -15.74
C CYS A 69 1.18 -7.62 -15.84
N ARG A 70 0.90 -6.66 -14.96
CA ARG A 70 -0.39 -5.97 -14.92
C ARG A 70 -0.27 -4.53 -14.46
N GLN A 71 -1.19 -3.70 -14.90
CA GLN A 71 -1.30 -2.34 -14.42
C GLN A 71 -1.84 -2.32 -12.98
N LEU A 72 -1.15 -1.58 -12.12
CA LEU A 72 -1.53 -1.38 -10.72
C LEU A 72 -1.73 0.10 -10.45
N LEU A 73 -2.86 0.46 -9.86
CA LEU A 73 -3.16 1.81 -9.40
C LEU A 73 -3.45 1.75 -7.90
N PHE A 74 -2.68 2.48 -7.12
CA PHE A 74 -2.87 2.59 -5.68
C PHE A 74 -3.21 4.02 -5.29
N VAL A 75 -4.27 4.19 -4.52
CA VAL A 75 -4.52 5.40 -3.75
C VAL A 75 -4.03 5.11 -2.35
N THR A 76 -3.11 5.90 -1.82
CA THR A 76 -2.45 5.61 -0.54
C THR A 76 -1.94 6.86 0.14
N HIS A 77 -1.92 6.84 1.46
CA HIS A 77 -1.21 7.78 2.31
C HIS A 77 0.00 7.16 3.03
N ASN A 78 0.37 5.92 2.68
CA ASN A 78 1.53 5.22 3.25
C ASN A 78 2.74 5.33 2.32
N PRO A 79 3.85 5.98 2.73
CA PRO A 79 5.03 6.17 1.88
C PRO A 79 5.70 4.85 1.46
N ASN A 80 5.50 3.78 2.22
CA ASN A 80 6.07 2.47 1.88
C ASN A 80 5.56 1.94 0.53
N ILE A 81 4.33 2.28 0.14
CA ILE A 81 3.76 1.79 -1.11
C ILE A 81 4.45 2.44 -2.31
N PRO A 82 4.44 3.77 -2.53
CA PRO A 82 5.10 4.35 -3.69
C PRO A 82 6.62 4.19 -3.65
N VAL A 83 7.26 4.37 -2.48
CA VAL A 83 8.72 4.39 -2.38
C VAL A 83 9.31 3.00 -2.43
N LEU A 84 8.85 2.07 -1.58
CA LEU A 84 9.46 0.76 -1.48
C LEU A 84 8.98 -0.22 -2.55
N ALA A 85 7.76 -0.02 -3.09
CA ALA A 85 7.31 -0.78 -4.25
C ALA A 85 7.84 -0.21 -5.58
N ASP A 86 8.61 0.90 -5.53
CA ASP A 86 9.22 1.52 -6.69
C ASP A 86 8.17 1.85 -7.77
N ALA A 87 7.26 2.76 -7.42
CA ALA A 87 6.19 3.19 -8.32
C ALA A 87 6.76 3.87 -9.57
N GLU A 88 6.31 3.46 -10.75
CA GLU A 88 6.76 4.03 -12.02
C GLU A 88 6.25 5.45 -12.22
N ARG A 89 5.08 5.75 -11.67
CA ARG A 89 4.47 7.08 -11.71
C ARG A 89 3.69 7.37 -10.43
N VAL A 90 3.88 8.54 -9.92
CA VAL A 90 3.18 9.10 -8.77
C VAL A 90 2.36 10.30 -9.24
N PHE A 91 1.10 10.36 -8.81
CA PHE A 91 0.23 11.52 -8.97
C PHE A 91 -0.01 12.10 -7.58
N VAL A 92 0.42 13.32 -7.39
CA VAL A 92 0.19 14.06 -6.15
C VAL A 92 -1.12 14.82 -6.29
N LEU A 93 -2.05 14.55 -5.39
CA LEU A 93 -3.34 15.24 -5.35
C LEU A 93 -3.36 16.21 -4.17
N ASP A 94 -3.88 17.40 -4.42
CA ASP A 94 -4.16 18.40 -3.40
C ASP A 94 -5.67 18.69 -3.35
N SER A 95 -6.18 19.08 -2.20
CA SER A 95 -7.60 19.36 -2.01
C SER A 95 -7.80 20.66 -1.23
N ASN A 96 -8.67 21.49 -1.75
CA ASN A 96 -9.14 22.70 -1.06
C ASN A 96 -10.44 22.47 -0.25
N GLY A 97 -10.81 21.20 -0.03
CA GLY A 97 -12.05 20.81 0.66
C GLY A 97 -13.29 20.74 -0.22
N SER A 98 -13.26 21.30 -1.43
CA SER A 98 -14.38 21.28 -2.38
C SER A 98 -14.04 20.50 -3.65
N ALA A 99 -12.78 20.50 -4.05
CA ALA A 99 -12.29 19.79 -5.23
C ALA A 99 -10.87 19.30 -5.01
N ALA A 100 -10.57 18.14 -5.57
CA ALA A 100 -9.20 17.63 -5.67
C ALA A 100 -8.60 18.01 -7.02
N THR A 101 -7.36 18.49 -7.02
CA THR A 101 -6.60 18.83 -8.21
C THR A 101 -5.27 18.10 -8.21
N LYS A 102 -4.74 17.84 -9.40
CA LYS A 102 -3.39 17.30 -9.53
C LYS A 102 -2.37 18.42 -9.27
N ALA A 103 -1.65 18.30 -8.16
CA ALA A 103 -0.60 19.25 -7.79
C ALA A 103 0.72 18.96 -8.50
N ASN A 104 1.09 17.66 -8.63
CA ASN A 104 2.32 17.23 -9.28
C ASN A 104 2.17 15.81 -9.86
N GLU A 105 3.06 15.42 -10.76
CA GLU A 105 3.21 14.04 -11.23
C GLU A 105 4.64 13.75 -11.68
N GLY A 106 5.07 12.51 -11.55
CA GLY A 106 6.40 12.08 -11.98
C GLY A 106 6.82 10.74 -11.41
N SER A 107 8.11 10.45 -11.50
CA SER A 107 8.70 9.33 -10.77
C SER A 107 8.71 9.58 -9.27
N VAL A 108 9.01 8.54 -8.49
CA VAL A 108 9.18 8.67 -7.02
C VAL A 108 10.22 9.75 -6.68
N ASP A 109 11.34 9.81 -7.43
CA ASP A 109 12.38 10.80 -7.18
C ASP A 109 11.93 12.22 -7.50
N GLN A 110 11.16 12.42 -8.56
CA GLN A 110 10.60 13.72 -8.93
C GLN A 110 9.55 14.21 -7.93
N CYS A 111 8.73 13.30 -7.38
CA CYS A 111 7.72 13.61 -6.39
C CYS A 111 8.22 13.47 -4.94
N LYS A 112 9.51 13.23 -4.72
CA LYS A 112 10.08 13.05 -3.38
C LYS A 112 9.76 14.17 -2.40
N PRO A 113 9.83 15.47 -2.76
CA PRO A 113 9.46 16.55 -1.82
C PRO A 113 8.00 16.46 -1.38
N ASP A 114 7.09 16.13 -2.30
CA ASP A 114 5.67 15.99 -2.02
C ASP A 114 5.39 14.77 -1.13
N ILE A 115 6.04 13.64 -1.42
CA ILE A 115 5.95 12.42 -0.61
C ILE A 115 6.40 12.70 0.83
N ILE A 116 7.53 13.37 1.02
CA ILE A 116 8.02 13.73 2.35
C ILE A 116 7.05 14.69 3.05
N THR A 117 6.53 15.68 2.34
CA THR A 117 5.62 16.66 2.92
C THR A 117 4.29 16.05 3.34
N LEU A 118 3.67 15.26 2.45
CA LEU A 118 2.32 14.74 2.65
C LEU A 118 2.29 13.47 3.50
N LEU A 119 3.26 12.56 3.29
CA LEU A 119 3.21 11.23 3.89
C LEU A 119 4.17 11.07 5.08
N GLU A 120 5.22 11.88 5.15
CA GLU A 120 6.22 11.81 6.21
C GLU A 120 6.09 12.95 7.24
N GLY A 121 5.10 13.84 7.08
CA GLY A 121 4.89 14.97 7.98
C GLY A 121 5.88 16.12 7.79
N GLY A 122 6.49 16.20 6.61
CA GLY A 122 7.45 17.25 6.25
C GLY A 122 8.91 16.89 6.52
N GLU A 123 9.79 17.69 5.94
CA GLU A 123 11.24 17.45 5.96
C GLU A 123 11.81 17.42 7.38
N GLU A 124 11.34 18.31 8.25
CA GLU A 124 11.80 18.39 9.64
C GLU A 124 11.42 17.13 10.43
N ALA A 125 10.17 16.66 10.30
CA ALA A 125 9.71 15.45 10.97
C ALA A 125 10.45 14.22 10.44
N PHE A 126 10.70 14.16 9.13
CA PHE A 126 11.48 13.10 8.50
C PHE A 126 12.92 13.07 9.02
N LYS A 127 13.60 14.22 9.10
CA LYS A 127 14.97 14.34 9.63
C LYS A 127 15.05 13.92 11.10
N ARG A 128 14.13 14.40 11.95
CA ARG A 128 14.10 14.04 13.37
C ARG A 128 13.90 12.55 13.59
N ARG A 129 13.04 11.91 12.81
CA ARG A 129 12.88 10.44 12.87
C ARG A 129 14.16 9.74 12.46
N LYS A 130 14.78 10.15 11.34
CA LYS A 130 16.05 9.59 10.88
C LYS A 130 17.14 9.71 11.94
N GLU A 131 17.30 10.89 12.55
CA GLU A 131 18.27 11.12 13.62
C GLU A 131 17.95 10.28 14.87
N ARG A 132 16.67 10.15 15.24
CA ARG A 132 16.25 9.40 16.43
C ARG A 132 16.46 7.89 16.27
N TYR A 133 16.26 7.38 15.06
CA TYR A 133 16.44 5.96 14.73
C TYR A 133 17.79 5.68 14.08
N ALA A 134 18.68 6.69 13.97
CA ALA A 134 19.98 6.52 13.34
C ALA A 134 20.75 5.39 14.00
N TYR A 135 21.12 4.45 13.19
CA TYR A 135 22.04 3.38 13.45
C TYR A 135 23.43 3.84 13.06
#